data_3c7a9bfd006ad63a9cefe09c8b6c3eaf
#
_entry.id   3c7a9bfd006ad63a9cefe09c8b6c3eaf
#
_cell.length_a   1.000
_cell.length_b   1.000
_cell.length_c   1.000
_cell.angle_alpha   90.00
_cell.angle_beta   90.00
_cell.angle_gamma   90.00
#
_symmetry.space_group_name_H-M   'P 1'
#
loop_
_entity.id
_entity.type
_entity.pdbx_description
1 polymer ?
#
loop_
_entity_poly.entity_id
_entity_poly.type
_entity_poly.pdbx_seq_one_letter_code
_entity_poly.pdbx_strand_id
1 'polypeptide(L)'
;MPYEYPKFEYRRNADQDAKVPVRHPVVIAGAGPVGLALAVDLALKQVPVILLEAQDTISVGSRAICFAKRTLEVCERLGLGRRLLEKGVTWKKGVVFFGDDEVFEFDLLPEEGHQFPAFINLQQYYLELYAIERAQELREFIDLRWCSELQAIDSGENGVRLTVGTPDGAYQLDCDWLIAADGARSFCRKSLGLEFEGRTFDDQFLIADIKTKA
;
A
#
# COMPACT_ATOMS: atom_id res chain seq x y z
N MET A 1 20.75 -12.76 7.30
CA MET A 1 20.08 -12.10 8.42
C MET A 1 18.61 -11.95 8.06
N PRO A 2 17.67 -12.00 9.00
CA PRO A 2 16.29 -11.67 8.71
C PRO A 2 16.21 -10.20 8.25
N TYR A 3 15.18 -9.86 7.49
CA TYR A 3 14.94 -8.49 7.06
C TYR A 3 14.56 -7.62 8.27
N GLU A 4 15.24 -6.50 8.45
CA GLU A 4 14.91 -5.52 9.48
C GLU A 4 13.91 -4.52 8.89
N TYR A 5 12.70 -4.52 9.44
CA TYR A 5 11.65 -3.62 9.02
C TYR A 5 11.93 -2.21 9.56
N PRO A 6 11.91 -1.18 8.70
CA PRO A 6 12.13 0.19 9.15
C PRO A 6 11.04 0.63 10.10
N LYS A 7 11.40 1.46 11.07
CA LYS A 7 10.48 2.13 11.98
C LYS A 7 10.41 3.60 11.65
N PHE A 8 9.20 4.13 11.68
CA PHE A 8 8.92 5.53 11.39
C PHE A 8 8.38 6.20 12.64
N GLU A 9 9.03 7.26 13.03
CA GLU A 9 8.66 7.98 14.24
C GLU A 9 7.35 8.76 14.06
N TYR A 10 6.50 8.70 15.08
CA TYR A 10 5.40 9.63 15.20
C TYR A 10 5.93 11.07 15.25
N ARG A 11 5.25 11.97 14.54
CA ARG A 11 5.51 13.41 14.59
C ARG A 11 4.22 14.16 14.80
N ARG A 12 4.20 15.00 15.83
CA ARG A 12 3.08 15.91 16.06
C ARG A 12 2.94 16.85 14.89
N ASN A 13 1.73 17.06 14.42
CA ASN A 13 1.42 17.95 13.30
C ASN A 13 0.63 19.18 13.76
N ALA A 14 0.58 20.22 12.92
CA ALA A 14 -0.04 21.50 13.25
C ALA A 14 -1.56 21.40 13.49
N ASP A 15 -2.24 20.43 12.87
CA ASP A 15 -3.69 20.26 13.04
C ASP A 15 -4.07 19.92 14.49
N GLN A 16 -3.16 19.27 15.24
CA GLN A 16 -3.38 18.92 16.65
C GLN A 16 -3.41 20.12 17.59
N ASP A 17 -2.84 21.23 17.17
CA ASP A 17 -2.80 22.47 17.94
C ASP A 17 -3.89 23.47 17.49
N ALA A 18 -4.64 23.12 16.44
CA ALA A 18 -5.66 23.97 15.88
C ALA A 18 -6.90 24.02 16.79
N LYS A 19 -7.45 25.23 16.98
CA LYS A 19 -8.67 25.44 17.79
C LYS A 19 -9.95 24.93 17.14
N VAL A 20 -9.93 24.79 15.82
CA VAL A 20 -11.01 24.25 14.99
C VAL A 20 -10.41 23.26 14.02
N PRO A 21 -11.16 22.23 13.58
CA PRO A 21 -10.66 21.26 12.61
C PRO A 21 -10.15 21.96 11.35
N VAL A 22 -8.92 21.61 10.95
CA VAL A 22 -8.31 22.12 9.70
C VAL A 22 -8.87 21.32 8.52
N ARG A 23 -9.17 22.01 7.44
CA ARG A 23 -9.72 21.38 6.23
C ARG A 23 -8.63 21.07 5.21
N HIS A 24 -8.64 19.85 4.70
CA HIS A 24 -7.72 19.35 3.68
C HIS A 24 -8.49 18.86 2.43
N PRO A 25 -7.96 18.98 1.23
CA PRO A 25 -8.66 18.53 0.03
C PRO A 25 -8.83 17.01 -0.01
N VAL A 26 -7.79 16.26 0.34
CA VAL A 26 -7.81 14.79 0.30
C VAL A 26 -7.14 14.20 1.54
N VAL A 27 -7.83 13.26 2.16
CA VAL A 27 -7.28 12.39 3.20
C VAL A 27 -7.38 10.94 2.74
N ILE A 28 -6.29 10.21 2.85
CA ILE A 28 -6.22 8.78 2.56
C ILE A 28 -5.99 8.03 3.88
N ALA A 29 -6.83 7.06 4.18
CA ALA A 29 -6.68 6.18 5.33
C ALA A 29 -5.95 4.90 4.92
N GLY A 30 -4.75 4.68 5.46
CA GLY A 30 -3.88 3.53 5.23
C GLY A 30 -2.75 3.79 4.24
N ALA A 31 -1.50 3.64 4.71
CA ALA A 31 -0.27 3.76 3.91
C ALA A 31 0.26 2.38 3.42
N GLY A 32 -0.64 1.46 3.12
CA GLY A 32 -0.31 0.25 2.36
C GLY A 32 -0.06 0.56 0.88
N PRO A 33 0.22 -0.47 0.04
CA PRO A 33 0.55 -0.28 -1.38
C PRO A 33 -0.44 0.57 -2.17
N VAL A 34 -1.74 0.44 -1.86
CA VAL A 34 -2.82 1.17 -2.55
C VAL A 34 -2.82 2.64 -2.15
N GLY A 35 -2.79 2.94 -0.84
CA GLY A 35 -2.79 4.31 -0.34
C GLY A 35 -1.55 5.08 -0.75
N LEU A 36 -0.37 4.46 -0.65
CA LEU A 36 0.90 5.03 -1.11
C LEU A 36 0.88 5.33 -2.61
N ALA A 37 0.43 4.37 -3.43
CA ALA A 37 0.35 4.57 -4.88
C ALA A 37 -0.57 5.73 -5.24
N LEU A 38 -1.72 5.83 -4.60
CA LEU A 38 -2.67 6.92 -4.83
C LEU A 38 -2.12 8.27 -4.35
N ALA A 39 -1.49 8.31 -3.15
CA ALA A 39 -0.89 9.53 -2.64
C ALA A 39 0.18 10.08 -3.61
N VAL A 40 1.05 9.20 -4.13
CA VAL A 40 2.06 9.57 -5.13
C VAL A 40 1.41 10.05 -6.43
N ASP A 41 0.37 9.36 -6.94
CA ASP A 41 -0.33 9.76 -8.18
C ASP A 41 -0.99 11.14 -8.05
N LEU A 42 -1.62 11.42 -6.92
CA LEU A 42 -2.22 12.73 -6.63
C LEU A 42 -1.15 13.83 -6.49
N ALA A 43 -0.06 13.54 -5.78
CA ALA A 43 1.05 14.48 -5.61
C ALA A 43 1.73 14.85 -6.94
N LEU A 44 1.89 13.88 -7.86
CA LEU A 44 2.40 14.14 -9.21
C LEU A 44 1.47 15.08 -10.02
N LYS A 45 0.20 15.19 -9.62
CA LYS A 45 -0.78 16.13 -10.15
C LYS A 45 -0.93 17.40 -9.30
N GLN A 46 -0.02 17.60 -8.34
CA GLN A 46 -0.01 18.76 -7.43
C GLN A 46 -1.25 18.86 -6.54
N VAL A 47 -1.90 17.72 -6.24
CA VAL A 47 -3.01 17.66 -5.28
C VAL A 47 -2.46 17.36 -3.90
N PRO A 48 -2.65 18.25 -2.90
CA PRO A 48 -2.21 18.01 -1.53
C PRO A 48 -2.98 16.85 -0.89
N VAL A 49 -2.26 15.98 -0.18
CA VAL A 49 -2.79 14.76 0.43
C VAL A 49 -2.28 14.61 1.87
N ILE A 50 -3.19 14.32 2.79
CA ILE A 50 -2.85 13.73 4.08
C ILE A 50 -2.96 12.21 3.95
N LEU A 51 -1.88 11.49 4.25
CA LEU A 51 -1.87 10.03 4.27
C LEU A 51 -1.71 9.54 5.70
N LEU A 52 -2.76 8.93 6.25
CA LEU A 52 -2.80 8.43 7.63
C LEU A 52 -2.37 6.97 7.68
N GLU A 53 -1.47 6.63 8.62
CA GLU A 53 -1.07 5.26 8.89
C GLU A 53 -1.08 5.00 10.41
N ALA A 54 -1.82 3.96 10.81
CA ALA A 54 -1.98 3.60 12.21
C ALA A 54 -0.70 2.99 12.83
N GLN A 55 0.13 2.36 12.01
CA GLN A 55 1.36 1.69 12.45
C GLN A 55 2.56 2.63 12.36
N ASP A 56 3.69 2.16 12.87
CA ASP A 56 5.00 2.82 12.80
C ASP A 56 5.95 2.15 11.79
N THR A 57 5.45 1.26 10.94
CA THR A 57 6.27 0.43 10.04
C THR A 57 5.47 -0.02 8.81
N ILE A 58 6.19 -0.50 7.81
CA ILE A 58 5.63 -1.18 6.64
C ILE A 58 5.06 -2.55 7.00
N SER A 59 4.35 -3.18 6.06
CA SER A 59 3.78 -4.52 6.25
C SER A 59 4.81 -5.55 6.69
N VAL A 60 4.57 -6.19 7.82
CA VAL A 60 5.43 -7.22 8.38
C VAL A 60 4.95 -8.61 7.96
N GLY A 61 5.90 -9.51 7.71
CA GLY A 61 5.66 -10.91 7.37
C GLY A 61 5.40 -11.15 5.89
N SER A 62 4.96 -12.37 5.58
CA SER A 62 4.65 -12.75 4.20
C SER A 62 3.36 -12.08 3.72
N ARG A 63 3.46 -11.39 2.59
CA ARG A 63 2.36 -10.71 1.89
C ARG A 63 2.43 -11.06 0.41
N ALA A 64 1.94 -10.18 -0.48
CA ALA A 64 2.09 -10.37 -1.90
C ALA A 64 3.57 -10.48 -2.29
N ILE A 65 3.85 -11.40 -3.23
CA ILE A 65 5.19 -11.63 -3.77
C ILE A 65 5.23 -11.56 -5.29
N CYS A 66 4.11 -11.81 -5.95
CA CYS A 66 4.00 -11.78 -7.41
C CYS A 66 3.36 -10.47 -7.86
N PHE A 67 4.09 -9.67 -8.63
CA PHE A 67 3.57 -8.43 -9.22
C PHE A 67 3.47 -8.58 -10.73
N ALA A 68 2.23 -8.43 -11.22
CA ALA A 68 1.92 -8.56 -12.64
C ALA A 68 2.39 -7.34 -13.44
N LYS A 69 2.59 -7.53 -14.75
CA LYS A 69 2.97 -6.50 -15.72
C LYS A 69 2.18 -5.21 -15.54
N ARG A 70 0.85 -5.29 -15.39
CA ARG A 70 0.01 -4.10 -15.22
C ARG A 70 0.34 -3.31 -13.96
N THR A 71 0.67 -3.98 -12.87
CA THR A 71 1.13 -3.32 -11.64
C THR A 71 2.45 -2.59 -11.87
N LEU A 72 3.38 -3.22 -12.61
CA LEU A 72 4.67 -2.61 -12.94
C LEU A 72 4.51 -1.37 -13.85
N GLU A 73 3.59 -1.41 -14.81
CA GLU A 73 3.25 -0.26 -15.66
C GLU A 73 2.67 0.90 -14.85
N VAL A 74 1.82 0.61 -13.86
CA VAL A 74 1.31 1.63 -12.93
C VAL A 74 2.45 2.20 -12.08
N CYS A 75 3.28 1.33 -11.51
CA CYS A 75 4.44 1.74 -10.70
C CYS A 75 5.44 2.57 -11.50
N GLU A 76 5.62 2.30 -12.81
CA GLU A 76 6.50 3.11 -13.67
C GLU A 76 6.00 4.56 -13.76
N ARG A 77 4.70 4.77 -13.95
CA ARG A 77 4.11 6.11 -13.95
C ARG A 77 4.31 6.86 -12.64
N LEU A 78 4.44 6.13 -11.54
CA LEU A 78 4.72 6.68 -10.21
C LEU A 78 6.22 6.91 -9.96
N GLY A 79 7.09 6.48 -10.91
CA GLY A 79 8.55 6.57 -10.78
C GLY A 79 9.18 5.42 -10.00
N LEU A 80 8.48 4.30 -9.83
CA LEU A 80 8.91 3.14 -9.04
C LEU A 80 9.29 1.93 -9.89
N GLY A 81 8.79 1.84 -11.13
CA GLY A 81 8.82 0.61 -11.92
C GLY A 81 10.21 0.05 -12.14
N ARG A 82 11.19 0.89 -12.50
CA ARG A 82 12.58 0.47 -12.70
C ARG A 82 13.19 -0.15 -11.43
N ARG A 83 13.02 0.48 -10.28
CA ARG A 83 13.57 -0.01 -9.00
C ARG A 83 12.96 -1.36 -8.61
N LEU A 84 11.65 -1.55 -8.86
CA LEU A 84 10.97 -2.81 -8.61
C LEU A 84 11.51 -3.91 -9.54
N LEU A 85 11.71 -3.59 -10.82
CA LEU A 85 12.24 -4.53 -11.81
C LEU A 85 13.69 -4.94 -11.50
N GLU A 86 14.54 -3.99 -11.10
CA GLU A 86 15.93 -4.25 -10.75
C GLU A 86 16.07 -5.09 -9.47
N LYS A 87 15.14 -4.94 -8.54
CA LYS A 87 15.15 -5.69 -7.26
C LYS A 87 14.46 -7.05 -7.37
N GLY A 88 13.41 -7.14 -8.17
CA GLY A 88 12.59 -8.34 -8.31
C GLY A 88 13.26 -9.43 -9.14
N VAL A 89 12.80 -10.65 -8.95
CA VAL A 89 13.21 -11.80 -9.78
C VAL A 89 12.19 -11.97 -10.89
N THR A 90 12.65 -11.87 -12.13
CA THR A 90 11.81 -12.10 -13.31
C THR A 90 11.74 -13.58 -13.65
N TRP A 91 10.58 -14.06 -14.06
CA TRP A 91 10.38 -15.40 -14.58
C TRP A 91 9.25 -15.38 -15.61
N LYS A 92 9.27 -16.34 -16.52
CA LYS A 92 8.27 -16.40 -17.58
C LYS A 92 7.73 -17.81 -17.80
N LYS A 93 8.53 -18.85 -17.50
CA LYS A 93 8.12 -20.24 -17.59
C LYS A 93 7.74 -20.79 -16.24
N GLY A 94 6.62 -21.48 -16.17
CA GLY A 94 6.19 -22.25 -15.04
C GLY A 94 6.01 -23.71 -15.40
N VAL A 95 6.33 -24.60 -14.47
CA VAL A 95 6.17 -26.06 -14.64
C VAL A 95 5.36 -26.58 -13.46
N VAL A 96 4.38 -27.42 -13.75
CA VAL A 96 3.53 -28.07 -12.77
C VAL A 96 3.85 -29.56 -12.74
N PHE A 97 4.09 -30.08 -11.54
CA PHE A 97 4.36 -31.49 -11.30
C PHE A 97 3.22 -32.12 -10.49
N PHE A 98 2.97 -33.40 -10.75
CA PHE A 98 2.17 -34.26 -9.90
C PHE A 98 3.04 -35.46 -9.48
N GLY A 99 3.48 -35.48 -8.23
CA GLY A 99 4.57 -36.37 -7.82
C GLY A 99 5.86 -36.00 -8.56
N ASP A 100 6.47 -36.95 -9.23
CA ASP A 100 7.69 -36.78 -10.04
C ASP A 100 7.40 -36.51 -11.54
N ASP A 101 6.13 -36.57 -11.95
CA ASP A 101 5.72 -36.40 -13.34
C ASP A 101 5.45 -34.92 -13.65
N GLU A 102 6.11 -34.40 -14.70
CA GLU A 102 5.77 -33.09 -15.26
C GLU A 102 4.44 -33.21 -16.01
N VAL A 103 3.43 -32.43 -15.54
CA VAL A 103 2.07 -32.46 -16.07
C VAL A 103 1.82 -31.33 -17.05
N PHE A 104 2.41 -30.18 -16.81
CA PHE A 104 2.13 -28.98 -17.60
C PHE A 104 3.27 -27.95 -17.50
N GLU A 105 3.68 -27.42 -18.67
CA GLU A 105 4.55 -26.24 -18.77
C GLU A 105 3.78 -25.09 -19.42
N PHE A 106 4.02 -23.87 -18.97
CA PHE A 106 3.42 -22.69 -19.56
C PHE A 106 4.42 -21.52 -19.66
N ASP A 107 4.27 -20.70 -20.69
CA ASP A 107 4.95 -19.41 -20.86
C ASP A 107 3.93 -18.29 -20.64
N LEU A 108 4.22 -17.39 -19.71
CA LEU A 108 3.28 -16.33 -19.30
C LEU A 108 3.18 -15.19 -20.32
N LEU A 109 4.25 -14.94 -21.08
CA LEU A 109 4.31 -13.84 -22.04
C LEU A 109 5.31 -14.23 -23.14
N PRO A 110 4.88 -15.06 -24.12
CA PRO A 110 5.76 -15.56 -25.18
C PRO A 110 6.16 -14.45 -26.18
N GLU A 111 5.33 -13.40 -26.31
CA GLU A 111 5.59 -12.29 -27.22
C GLU A 111 6.79 -11.46 -26.76
N GLU A 112 7.47 -10.82 -27.71
CA GLU A 112 8.58 -9.92 -27.47
C GLU A 112 8.17 -8.44 -27.53
N GLY A 113 9.06 -7.53 -27.10
CA GLY A 113 8.87 -6.08 -27.21
C GLY A 113 8.09 -5.44 -26.08
N HIS A 114 7.81 -6.18 -25.00
CA HIS A 114 7.19 -5.62 -23.81
C HIS A 114 8.19 -4.87 -22.93
N GLN A 115 7.80 -3.70 -22.42
CA GLN A 115 8.61 -2.92 -21.48
C GLN A 115 8.82 -3.66 -20.14
N PHE A 116 7.81 -4.39 -19.68
CA PHE A 116 7.85 -5.15 -18.43
C PHE A 116 7.57 -6.63 -18.67
N PRO A 117 8.16 -7.52 -17.85
CA PRO A 117 7.85 -8.95 -17.88
C PRO A 117 6.41 -9.21 -17.44
N ALA A 118 5.91 -10.42 -17.67
CA ALA A 118 4.60 -10.84 -17.20
C ALA A 118 4.45 -10.72 -15.69
N PHE A 119 5.49 -11.15 -14.95
CA PHE A 119 5.57 -11.07 -13.51
C PHE A 119 7.01 -10.80 -13.04
N ILE A 120 7.09 -10.22 -11.84
CA ILE A 120 8.27 -10.30 -10.99
C ILE A 120 7.89 -10.90 -9.65
N ASN A 121 8.80 -11.63 -9.03
CA ASN A 121 8.70 -11.97 -7.63
C ASN A 121 9.49 -10.96 -6.81
N LEU A 122 8.81 -10.28 -5.91
CA LEU A 122 9.36 -9.26 -5.05
C LEU A 122 8.51 -9.18 -3.77
N GLN A 123 9.12 -9.19 -2.61
CA GLN A 123 8.38 -9.03 -1.37
C GLN A 123 7.72 -7.66 -1.31
N GLN A 124 6.45 -7.61 -0.86
CA GLN A 124 5.62 -6.40 -0.81
C GLN A 124 6.29 -5.26 -0.03
N TYR A 125 7.02 -5.55 1.02
CA TYR A 125 7.68 -4.51 1.82
C TYR A 125 8.71 -3.67 1.03
N TYR A 126 9.30 -4.20 -0.05
CA TYR A 126 10.13 -3.39 -0.94
C TYR A 126 9.30 -2.39 -1.75
N LEU A 127 8.13 -2.81 -2.25
CA LEU A 127 7.21 -1.89 -2.93
C LEU A 127 6.79 -0.75 -2.00
N GLU A 128 6.39 -1.09 -0.76
CA GLU A 128 6.00 -0.10 0.24
C GLU A 128 7.15 0.85 0.57
N LEU A 129 8.34 0.31 0.83
CA LEU A 129 9.52 1.13 1.14
C LEU A 129 9.84 2.12 0.02
N TYR A 130 9.87 1.64 -1.23
CA TYR A 130 10.16 2.52 -2.37
C TYR A 130 9.07 3.57 -2.59
N ALA A 131 7.81 3.21 -2.33
CA ALA A 131 6.70 4.16 -2.40
C ALA A 131 6.76 5.21 -1.28
N ILE A 132 7.19 4.85 -0.07
CA ILE A 132 7.43 5.78 1.04
C ILE A 132 8.57 6.75 0.70
N GLU A 133 9.68 6.24 0.18
CA GLU A 133 10.79 7.09 -0.26
C GLU A 133 10.35 8.06 -1.35
N ARG A 134 9.53 7.59 -2.30
CA ARG A 134 8.95 8.45 -3.32
C ARG A 134 7.99 9.50 -2.74
N ALA A 135 7.16 9.12 -1.76
CA ALA A 135 6.30 10.05 -1.05
C ALA A 135 7.11 11.13 -0.30
N GLN A 136 8.27 10.77 0.27
CA GLN A 136 9.18 11.72 0.91
C GLN A 136 9.80 12.72 -0.08
N GLU A 137 10.10 12.30 -1.31
CA GLU A 137 10.52 13.21 -2.38
C GLU A 137 9.43 14.24 -2.74
N LEU A 138 8.16 13.81 -2.62
CA LEU A 138 6.96 14.61 -2.91
C LEU A 138 6.33 15.24 -1.65
N ARG A 139 7.10 15.41 -0.59
CA ARG A 139 6.65 15.92 0.72
C ARG A 139 6.01 17.31 0.70
N GLU A 140 6.16 18.05 -0.38
CA GLU A 140 5.45 19.31 -0.60
C GLU A 140 3.95 19.08 -0.77
N PHE A 141 3.56 17.91 -1.31
CA PHE A 141 2.17 17.54 -1.57
C PHE A 141 1.67 16.39 -0.69
N ILE A 142 2.54 15.60 -0.08
CA ILE A 142 2.17 14.45 0.76
C ILE A 142 2.62 14.69 2.20
N ASP A 143 1.65 14.79 3.10
CA ASP A 143 1.87 14.74 4.55
C ASP A 143 1.55 13.32 5.04
N LEU A 144 2.59 12.48 5.17
CA LEU A 144 2.47 11.11 5.67
C LEU A 144 2.59 11.10 7.19
N ARG A 145 1.49 10.74 7.85
CA ARG A 145 1.34 10.73 9.30
C ARG A 145 1.33 9.31 9.85
N TRP A 146 2.43 8.93 10.45
CA TRP A 146 2.60 7.64 11.14
C TRP A 146 1.95 7.65 12.52
N CYS A 147 1.59 6.48 13.05
CA CYS A 147 0.89 6.32 14.33
C CYS A 147 -0.36 7.21 14.43
N SER A 148 -1.07 7.34 13.31
CA SER A 148 -2.24 8.20 13.16
C SER A 148 -3.43 7.34 12.69
N GLU A 149 -4.20 6.85 13.65
CA GLU A 149 -5.31 5.92 13.42
C GLU A 149 -6.63 6.66 13.21
N LEU A 150 -7.33 6.36 12.13
CA LEU A 150 -8.68 6.86 11.91
C LEU A 150 -9.66 6.18 12.87
N GLN A 151 -10.29 6.94 13.76
CA GLN A 151 -11.17 6.45 14.82
C GLN A 151 -12.64 6.78 14.63
N ALA A 152 -12.96 7.87 13.92
CA ALA A 152 -14.35 8.22 13.61
C ALA A 152 -14.45 8.93 12.26
N ILE A 153 -15.57 8.75 11.60
CA ILE A 153 -15.95 9.38 10.34
C ILE A 153 -17.35 9.96 10.50
N ASP A 154 -17.48 11.25 10.28
CA ASP A 154 -18.75 11.95 10.23
C ASP A 154 -18.89 12.60 8.86
N SER A 155 -19.74 12.05 8.00
CA SER A 155 -19.93 12.50 6.63
C SER A 155 -21.18 13.37 6.52
N GLY A 156 -21.04 14.57 5.95
CA GLY A 156 -22.11 15.53 5.75
C GLY A 156 -22.09 16.14 4.35
N GLU A 157 -23.04 17.03 4.09
CA GLU A 157 -23.15 17.73 2.79
C GLU A 157 -21.91 18.56 2.42
N ASN A 158 -21.17 19.01 3.43
CA ASN A 158 -20.00 19.90 3.25
C ASN A 158 -18.65 19.19 3.35
N GLY A 159 -18.60 17.87 3.20
CA GLY A 159 -17.38 17.06 3.32
C GLY A 159 -17.41 16.09 4.48
N VAL A 160 -16.24 15.64 4.90
CA VAL A 160 -16.09 14.59 5.92
C VAL A 160 -15.27 15.12 7.08
N ARG A 161 -15.78 14.97 8.31
CA ARG A 161 -15.03 15.18 9.55
C ARG A 161 -14.45 13.87 10.04
N LEU A 162 -13.18 13.88 10.37
CA LEU A 162 -12.43 12.74 10.83
C LEU A 162 -11.94 12.97 12.26
N THR A 163 -11.99 11.91 13.09
CA THR A 163 -11.25 11.87 14.35
C THR A 163 -10.06 10.94 14.16
N VAL A 164 -8.87 11.45 14.43
CA VAL A 164 -7.60 10.74 14.28
C VAL A 164 -6.95 10.58 15.65
N GLY A 165 -6.72 9.32 16.04
CA GLY A 165 -6.01 8.96 17.28
C GLY A 165 -4.50 8.93 17.04
N THR A 166 -3.75 9.51 17.97
CA THR A 166 -2.29 9.53 17.97
C THR A 166 -1.74 9.25 19.37
N PRO A 167 -0.43 9.02 19.55
CA PRO A 167 0.20 8.91 20.87
C PRO A 167 -0.04 10.10 21.79
N ASP A 168 -0.23 11.30 21.22
CA ASP A 168 -0.47 12.54 21.97
C ASP A 168 -1.97 12.80 22.24
N GLY A 169 -2.83 11.87 21.89
CA GLY A 169 -4.29 12.01 21.99
C GLY A 169 -4.97 12.16 20.63
N ALA A 170 -6.30 12.28 20.66
CA ALA A 170 -7.09 12.41 19.43
C ALA A 170 -7.25 13.87 19.03
N TYR A 171 -7.32 14.11 17.73
CA TYR A 171 -7.67 15.41 17.15
C TYR A 171 -8.66 15.25 16.00
N GLN A 172 -9.25 16.36 15.57
CA GLN A 172 -10.17 16.37 14.44
C GLN A 172 -9.60 17.14 13.27
N LEU A 173 -9.92 16.67 12.07
CA LEU A 173 -9.69 17.38 10.81
C LEU A 173 -10.90 17.21 9.89
N ASP A 174 -11.08 18.13 8.96
CA ASP A 174 -12.09 18.06 7.92
C ASP A 174 -11.43 17.76 6.56
N CYS A 175 -12.14 17.07 5.66
CA CYS A 175 -11.66 16.89 4.29
C CYS A 175 -12.79 16.98 3.27
N ASP A 176 -12.42 17.31 2.03
CA ASP A 176 -13.37 17.26 0.91
C ASP A 176 -13.59 15.81 0.48
N TRP A 177 -12.51 15.01 0.48
CA TRP A 177 -12.52 13.61 0.09
C TRP A 177 -11.77 12.74 1.08
N LEU A 178 -12.47 11.74 1.63
CA LEU A 178 -11.84 10.63 2.35
C LEU A 178 -11.74 9.43 1.42
N ILE A 179 -10.54 8.88 1.28
CA ILE A 179 -10.28 7.68 0.49
C ILE A 179 -9.87 6.54 1.42
N ALA A 180 -10.67 5.48 1.41
CA ALA A 180 -10.41 4.29 2.20
C ALA A 180 -9.41 3.37 1.49
N ALA A 181 -8.20 3.27 2.01
CA ALA A 181 -7.16 2.33 1.60
C ALA A 181 -6.67 1.47 2.79
N ASP A 182 -7.51 1.32 3.81
CA ASP A 182 -7.24 0.72 5.11
C ASP A 182 -7.38 -0.82 5.13
N GLY A 183 -7.38 -1.44 3.95
CA GLY A 183 -7.17 -2.86 3.74
C GLY A 183 -8.38 -3.77 4.07
N ALA A 184 -8.12 -5.06 4.19
CA ALA A 184 -9.15 -6.08 4.32
C ALA A 184 -10.00 -5.94 5.60
N ARG A 185 -9.43 -5.39 6.68
CA ARG A 185 -10.12 -5.14 7.95
C ARG A 185 -10.68 -3.73 8.06
N SER A 186 -10.89 -3.06 6.94
CA SER A 186 -11.26 -1.66 6.80
C SER A 186 -12.20 -1.15 7.89
N PHE A 187 -11.76 -0.14 8.61
CA PHE A 187 -12.56 0.64 9.54
C PHE A 187 -13.58 1.50 8.75
N CYS A 188 -13.14 2.11 7.65
CA CYS A 188 -14.00 2.94 6.80
C CYS A 188 -15.20 2.14 6.28
N ARG A 189 -14.98 0.93 5.75
CA ARG A 189 -16.06 0.05 5.29
C ARG A 189 -17.08 -0.21 6.39
N LYS A 190 -16.62 -0.57 7.59
CA LYS A 190 -17.48 -0.86 8.75
C LYS A 190 -18.26 0.36 9.20
N SER A 191 -17.62 1.53 9.25
CA SER A 191 -18.23 2.79 9.64
C SER A 191 -19.34 3.23 8.67
N LEU A 192 -19.24 2.87 7.40
CA LEU A 192 -20.25 3.10 6.38
C LEU A 192 -21.36 2.02 6.36
N GLY A 193 -21.31 1.03 7.25
CA GLY A 193 -22.26 -0.08 7.25
C GLY A 193 -22.18 -1.00 6.04
N LEU A 194 -21.05 -0.99 5.32
CA LEU A 194 -20.84 -1.82 4.15
C LEU A 194 -20.32 -3.20 4.55
N GLU A 195 -20.89 -4.23 3.93
CA GLU A 195 -20.47 -5.60 4.13
C GLU A 195 -19.33 -6.00 3.20
N PHE A 196 -18.65 -7.09 3.53
CA PHE A 196 -17.66 -7.75 2.70
C PHE A 196 -18.19 -9.13 2.34
N GLU A 197 -18.91 -9.18 1.23
CA GLU A 197 -19.55 -10.40 0.76
C GLU A 197 -18.52 -11.41 0.22
N GLY A 198 -18.78 -12.69 0.42
CA GLY A 198 -17.93 -13.77 -0.05
C GLY A 198 -17.96 -14.98 0.89
N ARG A 199 -17.08 -15.94 0.59
CA ARG A 199 -16.84 -17.11 1.44
C ARG A 199 -15.35 -17.30 1.67
N THR A 200 -14.99 -17.76 2.86
CA THR A 200 -13.65 -18.25 3.15
C THR A 200 -13.56 -19.70 2.67
N PHE A 201 -12.47 -20.04 1.98
CA PHE A 201 -12.14 -21.40 1.62
C PHE A 201 -11.35 -22.04 2.75
N ASP A 202 -11.62 -23.32 3.02
CA ASP A 202 -10.90 -24.11 4.04
C ASP A 202 -9.60 -24.71 3.52
N ASP A 203 -9.26 -24.41 2.25
CA ASP A 203 -8.03 -24.86 1.61
C ASP A 203 -6.79 -24.34 2.35
N GLN A 204 -5.83 -25.23 2.57
CA GLN A 204 -4.56 -24.89 3.22
C GLN A 204 -3.44 -24.91 2.19
N PHE A 205 -2.63 -23.86 2.18
CA PHE A 205 -1.47 -23.74 1.30
C PHE A 205 -0.21 -23.64 2.16
N LEU A 206 0.79 -24.46 1.82
CA LEU A 206 2.12 -24.34 2.39
C LEU A 206 2.97 -23.44 1.48
N ILE A 207 3.44 -22.33 2.04
CA ILE A 207 4.41 -21.45 1.37
C ILE A 207 5.73 -21.57 2.11
N ALA A 208 6.80 -21.91 1.41
CA ALA A 208 8.13 -22.03 1.97
C ALA A 208 9.14 -21.19 1.20
N ASP A 209 9.76 -20.24 1.90
CA ASP A 209 10.89 -19.47 1.37
C ASP A 209 12.19 -20.22 1.64
N ILE A 210 12.90 -20.58 0.58
CA ILE A 210 14.13 -21.36 0.66
C ILE A 210 15.32 -20.49 0.23
N LYS A 211 16.34 -20.41 1.07
CA LYS A 211 17.64 -19.87 0.71
C LYS A 211 18.52 -20.96 0.14
N THR A 212 18.80 -20.93 -1.14
CA THR A 212 19.77 -21.82 -1.75
C THR A 212 21.18 -21.21 -1.65
N LYS A 213 22.17 -22.08 -1.45
CA LYS A 213 23.57 -21.69 -1.69
C LYS A 213 23.79 -21.85 -3.19
N ALA A 214 24.02 -20.75 -3.90
CA ALA A 214 24.51 -20.76 -5.27
C ALA A 214 25.97 -21.20 -5.31
#